data_9b28c6f1be6d9c047c31da2a6e5c3d79
#
_entry.id   9b28c6f1be6d9c047c31da2a6e5c3d79
#
_cell.length_a   1.000
_cell.length_b   1.000
_cell.length_c   1.000
_cell.angle_alpha   90.00
_cell.angle_beta   90.00
_cell.angle_gamma   90.00
#
_symmetry.space_group_name_H-M   'P 1'
#
loop_
_entity.id
_entity.type
_entity.pdbx_description
1 polymer ?
#
loop_
_entity_poly.entity_id
_entity_poly.type
_entity_poly.pdbx_seq_one_letter_code
_entity_poly.pdbx_strand_id
1 'polypeptide(L)'
;MTEITRVPLQPIKKGSLTKLWLGVIVAVLLGGGLAWAAQPKGLDLEVLTEGTGPKAQMGDVVFVNYVGKLADGTEFDRSEPLPIPPGFFPEGTPMLLEEGGLIPGFLAGLTQMEKGGKYELSIPADQAYGAAPPPGSPIPPNADLVFEVEITDIMSRADFEAKVQQIQAMMGALGPPPEAE
;
A
#
# COMPACT_ATOMS: atom_id res chain seq x y z
N MET A 1 -36.61 13.13 67.77
CA MET A 1 -35.15 13.01 68.03
C MET A 1 -34.61 12.03 67.01
N THR A 2 -33.95 12.52 65.97
CA THR A 2 -33.39 11.69 64.93
C THR A 2 -31.93 11.36 65.29
N GLU A 3 -31.68 10.09 65.59
CA GLU A 3 -30.35 9.57 65.92
C GLU A 3 -29.52 9.48 64.65
N ILE A 4 -28.47 10.31 64.50
CA ILE A 4 -27.54 10.24 63.38
C ILE A 4 -26.54 9.15 63.65
N THR A 5 -26.73 7.97 63.03
CA THR A 5 -25.78 6.85 63.05
C THR A 5 -24.50 7.24 62.33
N ARG A 6 -23.44 7.58 63.06
CA ARG A 6 -22.11 7.81 62.48
C ARG A 6 -21.45 6.47 62.15
N VAL A 7 -21.31 6.18 60.87
CA VAL A 7 -20.54 5.01 60.41
C VAL A 7 -19.05 5.36 60.59
N PRO A 8 -18.28 4.59 61.37
CA PRO A 8 -16.85 4.84 61.53
C PRO A 8 -16.09 4.52 60.23
N LEU A 9 -15.51 5.54 59.63
CA LEU A 9 -14.60 5.37 58.47
C LEU A 9 -13.32 4.64 58.98
N GLN A 10 -13.08 3.42 58.54
CA GLN A 10 -11.86 2.72 58.87
C GLN A 10 -10.66 3.34 58.15
N PRO A 11 -9.53 3.62 58.83
CA PRO A 11 -8.36 4.17 58.21
C PRO A 11 -7.74 3.17 57.21
N ILE A 12 -7.46 3.67 55.99
CA ILE A 12 -6.83 2.90 54.95
C ILE A 12 -5.42 2.46 55.39
N LYS A 13 -5.14 1.15 55.41
CA LYS A 13 -3.83 0.60 55.80
C LYS A 13 -2.71 1.20 54.95
N LYS A 14 -1.64 1.70 55.58
CA LYS A 14 -0.43 2.17 54.92
C LYS A 14 0.09 1.10 53.96
N GLY A 15 0.23 1.38 52.65
CA GLY A 15 0.65 0.44 51.59
C GLY A 15 -0.48 -0.08 50.69
N SER A 16 -1.76 0.11 51.04
CA SER A 16 -2.89 -0.27 50.19
C SER A 16 -2.99 0.62 48.94
N LEU A 17 -2.75 1.92 49.09
CA LEU A 17 -2.71 2.90 47.98
C LEU A 17 -1.60 2.57 46.97
N THR A 18 -0.40 2.19 47.44
CA THR A 18 0.73 1.81 46.55
C THR A 18 0.40 0.59 45.70
N LYS A 19 -0.23 -0.42 46.32
CA LYS A 19 -0.66 -1.65 45.61
C LYS A 19 -1.77 -1.34 44.58
N LEU A 20 -2.69 -0.45 44.92
CA LEU A 20 -3.78 -0.04 44.06
C LEU A 20 -3.24 0.76 42.84
N TRP A 21 -2.33 1.70 43.08
CA TRP A 21 -1.67 2.45 42.00
C TRP A 21 -0.80 1.55 41.11
N LEU A 22 -0.11 0.59 41.67
CA LEU A 22 0.69 -0.38 40.90
C LEU A 22 -0.21 -1.26 40.01
N GLY A 23 -1.36 -1.69 40.52
CA GLY A 23 -2.38 -2.39 39.75
C GLY A 23 -2.95 -1.55 38.59
N VAL A 24 -3.23 -0.27 38.85
CA VAL A 24 -3.72 0.67 37.83
C VAL A 24 -2.65 0.90 36.73
N ILE A 25 -1.39 1.10 37.12
CA ILE A 25 -0.28 1.28 36.17
C ILE A 25 -0.13 0.04 35.28
N VAL A 26 -0.14 -1.15 35.89
CA VAL A 26 -0.06 -2.41 35.11
C VAL A 26 -1.25 -2.57 34.17
N ALA A 27 -2.47 -2.27 34.62
CA ALA A 27 -3.66 -2.34 33.78
C ALA A 27 -3.62 -1.32 32.61
N VAL A 28 -3.13 -0.10 32.84
CA VAL A 28 -2.94 0.94 31.81
C VAL A 28 -1.86 0.53 30.81
N LEU A 29 -0.74 -0.05 31.27
CA LEU A 29 0.32 -0.53 30.40
C LEU A 29 -0.14 -1.73 29.55
N LEU A 30 -0.86 -2.68 30.13
CA LEU A 30 -1.42 -3.80 29.39
C LEU A 30 -2.53 -3.36 28.43
N GLY A 31 -3.45 -2.52 28.88
CA GLY A 31 -4.52 -1.98 28.04
C GLY A 31 -4.00 -1.07 26.93
N GLY A 32 -3.05 -0.19 27.24
CA GLY A 32 -2.39 0.68 26.26
C GLY A 32 -1.56 -0.11 25.24
N GLY A 33 -0.82 -1.13 25.70
CA GLY A 33 -0.06 -2.02 24.82
C GLY A 33 -0.94 -2.82 23.85
N LEU A 34 -2.06 -3.36 24.36
CA LEU A 34 -3.03 -4.06 23.51
C LEU A 34 -3.74 -3.13 22.54
N ALA A 35 -4.11 -1.92 22.96
CA ALA A 35 -4.74 -0.92 22.10
C ALA A 35 -3.77 -0.44 21.00
N TRP A 36 -2.49 -0.28 21.31
CA TRP A 36 -1.47 0.09 20.34
C TRP A 36 -1.21 -1.02 19.32
N ALA A 37 -1.18 -2.28 19.75
CA ALA A 37 -1.04 -3.44 18.87
C ALA A 37 -2.29 -3.71 18.01
N ALA A 38 -3.45 -3.24 18.43
CA ALA A 38 -4.73 -3.36 17.72
C ALA A 38 -5.07 -2.15 16.84
N GLN A 39 -4.17 -1.17 16.72
CA GLN A 39 -4.39 -0.08 15.78
C GLN A 39 -4.36 -0.65 14.35
N PRO A 40 -5.37 -0.35 13.50
CA PRO A 40 -5.31 -0.72 12.10
C PRO A 40 -4.06 -0.06 11.52
N LYS A 41 -3.16 -0.87 10.99
CA LYS A 41 -2.00 -0.38 10.26
C LYS A 41 -2.53 0.39 9.07
N GLY A 42 -2.28 1.68 9.01
CA GLY A 42 -2.62 2.51 7.85
C GLY A 42 -1.69 2.18 6.67
N LEU A 43 -2.09 2.64 5.50
CA LEU A 43 -1.19 2.71 4.36
C LEU A 43 0.01 3.59 4.75
N ASP A 44 1.24 3.09 4.59
CA ASP A 44 2.46 3.84 4.86
C ASP A 44 3.25 4.03 3.57
N LEU A 45 3.64 5.27 3.30
CA LEU A 45 4.39 5.66 2.11
C LEU A 45 5.67 6.36 2.51
N GLU A 46 6.79 5.67 2.38
CA GLU A 46 8.12 6.23 2.57
C GLU A 46 8.70 6.74 1.25
N VAL A 47 9.22 7.96 1.26
CA VAL A 47 9.87 8.56 0.09
C VAL A 47 11.35 8.22 0.10
N LEU A 48 11.79 7.34 -0.80
CA LEU A 48 13.22 7.00 -0.97
C LEU A 48 13.94 8.03 -1.84
N THR A 49 13.25 8.53 -2.86
CA THR A 49 13.72 9.61 -3.73
C THR A 49 12.53 10.46 -4.13
N GLU A 50 12.63 11.77 -3.94
CA GLU A 50 11.57 12.71 -4.32
C GLU A 50 11.42 12.76 -5.84
N GLY A 51 10.15 12.74 -6.30
CA GLY A 51 9.81 13.05 -7.69
C GLY A 51 9.88 14.56 -7.94
N THR A 52 10.00 14.94 -9.19
CA THR A 52 10.04 16.36 -9.62
C THR A 52 8.91 16.70 -10.58
N GLY A 53 8.11 15.71 -10.97
CA GLY A 53 7.00 15.83 -11.90
C GLY A 53 5.64 15.98 -11.23
N PRO A 54 4.56 15.92 -12.01
CA PRO A 54 3.21 15.95 -11.48
C PRO A 54 2.91 14.70 -10.66
N LYS A 55 1.93 14.81 -9.75
CA LYS A 55 1.33 13.66 -9.06
C LYS A 55 0.37 12.93 -9.98
N ALA A 56 0.32 11.62 -9.85
CA ALA A 56 -0.65 10.79 -10.55
C ALA A 56 -2.08 11.08 -10.04
N GLN A 57 -3.04 11.08 -10.95
CA GLN A 57 -4.45 11.30 -10.67
C GLN A 57 -5.29 10.10 -11.10
N MET A 58 -6.47 9.97 -10.52
CA MET A 58 -7.42 8.95 -10.97
C MET A 58 -7.74 9.14 -12.46
N GLY A 59 -7.69 8.06 -13.22
CA GLY A 59 -7.87 8.06 -14.68
C GLY A 59 -6.58 8.23 -15.47
N ASP A 60 -5.45 8.55 -14.83
CA ASP A 60 -4.16 8.55 -15.51
C ASP A 60 -3.61 7.13 -15.71
N VAL A 61 -2.70 7.00 -16.66
CA VAL A 61 -1.85 5.82 -16.84
C VAL A 61 -0.46 6.15 -16.29
N VAL A 62 -0.06 5.44 -15.26
CA VAL A 62 1.28 5.55 -14.67
C VAL A 62 2.18 4.44 -15.19
N PHE A 63 3.41 4.78 -15.54
CA PHE A 63 4.45 3.81 -15.89
C PHE A 63 5.30 3.59 -14.66
N VAL A 64 5.35 2.33 -14.20
CA VAL A 64 6.00 1.99 -12.95
C VAL A 64 6.98 0.84 -13.12
N ASN A 65 8.11 0.93 -12.43
CA ASN A 65 8.91 -0.22 -12.07
C ASN A 65 8.61 -0.54 -10.61
N TYR A 66 8.25 -1.78 -10.31
CA TYR A 66 7.97 -2.18 -8.93
C TYR A 66 8.51 -3.56 -8.60
N VAL A 67 8.75 -3.77 -7.32
CA VAL A 67 9.03 -5.08 -6.73
C VAL A 67 8.11 -5.24 -5.53
N GLY A 68 7.26 -6.27 -5.56
CA GLY A 68 6.36 -6.65 -4.48
C GLY A 68 6.99 -7.69 -3.57
N LYS A 69 7.02 -7.41 -2.28
CA LYS A 69 7.61 -8.25 -1.23
C LYS A 69 6.62 -8.50 -0.10
N LEU A 70 6.73 -9.64 0.54
CA LEU A 70 6.10 -9.91 1.83
C LEU A 70 6.87 -9.20 2.95
N ALA A 71 6.29 -9.10 4.13
CA ALA A 71 6.93 -8.47 5.30
C ALA A 71 8.24 -9.16 5.74
N ASP A 72 8.48 -10.41 5.33
CA ASP A 72 9.73 -11.14 5.57
C ASP A 72 10.81 -10.89 4.49
N GLY A 73 10.50 -10.05 3.49
CA GLY A 73 11.38 -9.73 2.37
C GLY A 73 11.27 -10.68 1.18
N THR A 74 10.42 -11.71 1.26
CA THR A 74 10.20 -12.64 0.14
C THR A 74 9.50 -11.92 -1.01
N GLU A 75 10.15 -11.89 -2.18
CA GLU A 75 9.56 -11.32 -3.39
C GLU A 75 8.47 -12.25 -3.94
N PHE A 76 7.30 -11.67 -4.27
CA PHE A 76 6.19 -12.40 -4.85
C PHE A 76 5.80 -11.91 -6.25
N ASP A 77 6.19 -10.68 -6.61
CA ASP A 77 5.87 -10.07 -7.90
C ASP A 77 6.86 -8.97 -8.25
N ARG A 78 7.00 -8.69 -9.54
CA ARG A 78 7.76 -7.55 -10.07
C ARG A 78 7.23 -7.11 -11.42
N SER A 79 7.45 -5.84 -11.75
CA SER A 79 7.17 -5.32 -13.08
C SER A 79 8.08 -5.98 -14.11
N GLU A 80 7.49 -6.35 -15.26
CA GLU A 80 8.25 -6.82 -16.41
C GLU A 80 8.27 -5.74 -17.51
N PRO A 81 9.39 -5.59 -18.24
CA PRO A 81 9.45 -4.67 -19.37
C PRO A 81 8.40 -5.06 -20.42
N LEU A 82 7.75 -4.05 -21.00
CA LEU A 82 6.84 -4.30 -22.11
C LEU A 82 7.61 -4.93 -23.29
N PRO A 83 7.06 -5.94 -23.96
CA PRO A 83 7.64 -6.56 -25.14
C PRO A 83 7.45 -5.68 -26.38
N ILE A 84 7.78 -4.39 -26.28
CA ILE A 84 7.62 -3.37 -27.31
C ILE A 84 8.98 -2.73 -27.57
N PRO A 85 9.33 -2.42 -28.82
CA PRO A 85 10.60 -1.76 -29.11
C PRO A 85 10.77 -0.45 -28.32
N PRO A 86 11.99 -0.14 -27.85
CA PRO A 86 12.26 1.08 -27.09
C PRO A 86 11.85 2.33 -27.87
N GLY A 87 11.34 3.35 -27.17
CA GLY A 87 10.97 4.64 -27.72
C GLY A 87 9.49 4.82 -28.07
N PHE A 88 8.67 3.76 -28.05
CA PHE A 88 7.22 3.89 -28.24
C PHE A 88 6.51 4.31 -26.96
N PHE A 89 6.88 3.70 -25.84
CA PHE A 89 6.38 4.04 -24.52
C PHE A 89 7.53 4.37 -23.58
N PRO A 90 7.24 5.07 -22.48
CA PRO A 90 8.16 5.18 -21.35
C PRO A 90 8.54 3.78 -20.81
N GLU A 91 9.65 3.70 -20.09
CA GLU A 91 10.06 2.48 -19.39
C GLU A 91 9.06 2.18 -18.26
N GLY A 92 8.89 0.89 -17.95
CA GLY A 92 8.01 0.41 -16.90
C GLY A 92 6.71 -0.20 -17.40
N THR A 93 5.94 -0.74 -16.48
CA THR A 93 4.63 -1.33 -16.73
C THR A 93 3.54 -0.25 -16.64
N PRO A 94 2.72 -0.07 -17.68
CA PRO A 94 1.61 0.89 -17.62
C PRO A 94 0.49 0.35 -16.72
N MET A 95 0.04 1.18 -15.79
CA MET A 95 -1.07 0.90 -14.90
C MET A 95 -2.10 2.02 -14.98
N LEU A 96 -3.33 1.68 -15.32
CA LEU A 96 -4.45 2.62 -15.31
C LEU A 96 -4.95 2.78 -13.88
N LEU A 97 -5.00 4.01 -13.39
CA LEU A 97 -5.48 4.34 -12.06
C LEU A 97 -7.01 4.39 -12.03
N GLU A 98 -7.64 3.22 -11.92
CA GLU A 98 -9.10 3.09 -11.80
C GLU A 98 -9.49 2.11 -10.69
N GLU A 99 -10.67 2.30 -10.12
CA GLU A 99 -11.19 1.41 -9.08
C GLU A 99 -11.41 -0.01 -9.63
N GLY A 100 -10.99 -1.00 -8.85
CA GLY A 100 -11.15 -2.42 -9.21
C GLY A 100 -10.07 -2.98 -10.15
N GLY A 101 -9.20 -2.15 -10.71
CA GLY A 101 -8.07 -2.59 -11.54
C GLY A 101 -6.83 -2.97 -10.71
N LEU A 102 -6.68 -2.38 -9.54
CA LEU A 102 -5.55 -2.57 -8.62
C LEU A 102 -6.07 -2.85 -7.21
N ILE A 103 -5.23 -3.42 -6.35
CA ILE A 103 -5.57 -3.53 -4.91
C ILE A 103 -5.71 -2.12 -4.32
N PRO A 104 -6.69 -1.90 -3.42
CA PRO A 104 -7.04 -0.55 -2.95
C PRO A 104 -5.86 0.24 -2.38
N GLY A 105 -5.02 -0.39 -1.58
CA GLY A 105 -3.84 0.26 -1.00
C GLY A 105 -2.80 0.66 -2.04
N PHE A 106 -2.59 -0.13 -3.09
CA PHE A 106 -1.65 0.19 -4.16
C PHE A 106 -2.15 1.39 -4.99
N LEU A 107 -3.44 1.39 -5.35
CA LEU A 107 -4.08 2.51 -6.02
C LEU A 107 -3.97 3.82 -5.21
N ALA A 108 -4.30 3.75 -3.90
CA ALA A 108 -4.20 4.90 -3.01
C ALA A 108 -2.75 5.40 -2.83
N GLY A 109 -1.77 4.49 -2.83
CA GLY A 109 -0.35 4.83 -2.79
C GLY A 109 0.09 5.56 -4.07
N LEU A 110 -0.20 4.98 -5.25
CA LEU A 110 0.20 5.55 -6.54
C LEU A 110 -0.32 6.98 -6.75
N THR A 111 -1.53 7.31 -6.28
CA THR A 111 -2.08 8.67 -6.38
C THR A 111 -1.37 9.72 -5.51
N GLN A 112 -0.50 9.28 -4.59
CA GLN A 112 0.32 10.17 -3.76
C GLN A 112 1.72 10.39 -4.31
N MET A 113 2.15 9.53 -5.26
CA MET A 113 3.48 9.53 -5.84
C MET A 113 3.63 10.52 -6.99
N GLU A 114 4.84 11.00 -7.19
CA GLU A 114 5.21 11.95 -8.23
C GLU A 114 6.09 11.30 -9.30
N LYS A 115 5.97 11.74 -10.53
CA LYS A 115 6.84 11.29 -11.64
C LYS A 115 8.31 11.51 -11.30
N GLY A 116 9.12 10.47 -11.53
CA GLY A 116 10.57 10.44 -11.27
C GLY A 116 10.93 10.09 -9.84
N GLY A 117 9.95 9.84 -8.97
CA GLY A 117 10.17 9.46 -7.58
C GLY A 117 10.31 7.95 -7.38
N LYS A 118 10.96 7.57 -6.28
CA LYS A 118 11.04 6.19 -5.76
C LYS A 118 10.48 6.14 -4.35
N TYR A 119 9.70 5.13 -4.09
CA TYR A 119 8.90 5.02 -2.87
C TYR A 119 8.91 3.58 -2.35
N GLU A 120 8.83 3.45 -1.04
CA GLU A 120 8.44 2.20 -0.40
C GLU A 120 7.01 2.34 0.12
N LEU A 121 6.14 1.47 -0.32
CA LEU A 121 4.72 1.47 0.00
C LEU A 121 4.36 0.23 0.79
N SER A 122 4.05 0.39 2.07
CA SER A 122 3.55 -0.67 2.94
C SER A 122 2.02 -0.67 2.95
N ILE A 123 1.44 -1.79 2.52
CA ILE A 123 0.00 -1.98 2.37
C ILE A 123 -0.47 -3.03 3.38
N PRO A 124 -1.34 -2.68 4.33
CA PRO A 124 -1.92 -3.66 5.23
C PRO A 124 -2.85 -4.62 4.49
N ALA A 125 -2.99 -5.83 5.03
CA ALA A 125 -3.71 -6.91 4.40
C ALA A 125 -5.15 -6.57 3.99
N ASP A 126 -5.86 -5.75 4.77
CA ASP A 126 -7.24 -5.31 4.52
C ASP A 126 -7.38 -4.37 3.30
N GLN A 127 -6.27 -3.71 2.90
CA GLN A 127 -6.18 -2.89 1.68
C GLN A 127 -5.43 -3.60 0.55
N ALA A 128 -5.03 -4.85 0.76
CA ALA A 128 -4.39 -5.74 -0.21
C ALA A 128 -5.33 -6.89 -0.61
N TYR A 129 -4.89 -8.13 -0.47
CA TYR A 129 -5.70 -9.30 -0.83
C TYR A 129 -6.52 -9.88 0.33
N GLY A 130 -6.34 -9.39 1.55
CA GLY A 130 -7.07 -9.86 2.74
C GLY A 130 -6.94 -11.36 2.98
N ALA A 131 -8.06 -11.99 3.31
CA ALA A 131 -8.13 -13.42 3.60
C ALA A 131 -8.12 -14.32 2.33
N ALA A 132 -8.25 -13.75 1.13
CA ALA A 132 -8.41 -14.49 -0.12
C ALA A 132 -7.40 -14.04 -1.19
N PRO A 133 -6.11 -14.34 -1.04
CA PRO A 133 -5.10 -14.04 -2.06
C PRO A 133 -5.38 -14.83 -3.35
N PRO A 134 -4.83 -14.38 -4.51
CA PRO A 134 -5.01 -15.06 -5.78
C PRO A 134 -4.57 -16.52 -5.72
N PRO A 135 -5.32 -17.46 -6.33
CA PRO A 135 -4.96 -18.86 -6.35
C PRO A 135 -3.58 -19.07 -7.01
N GLY A 136 -2.70 -19.80 -6.33
CA GLY A 136 -1.35 -20.10 -6.83
C GLY A 136 -0.31 -19.01 -6.59
N SER A 137 -0.69 -17.85 -5.99
CA SER A 137 0.29 -16.85 -5.56
C SER A 137 1.01 -17.31 -4.28
N PRO A 138 2.26 -16.89 -4.07
CA PRO A 138 2.99 -17.19 -2.83
C PRO A 138 2.54 -16.33 -1.64
N ILE A 139 1.51 -15.50 -1.79
CA ILE A 139 1.01 -14.57 -0.77
C ILE A 139 0.14 -15.33 0.24
N PRO A 140 0.50 -15.34 1.55
CA PRO A 140 -0.34 -15.93 2.57
C PRO A 140 -1.65 -15.12 2.80
N PRO A 141 -2.72 -15.76 3.30
CA PRO A 141 -3.89 -15.03 3.77
C PRO A 141 -3.54 -13.99 4.84
N ASN A 142 -4.13 -12.81 4.74
CA ASN A 142 -3.93 -11.67 5.63
C ASN A 142 -2.45 -11.20 5.74
N ALA A 143 -1.69 -11.33 4.65
CA ALA A 143 -0.33 -10.81 4.58
C ALA A 143 -0.33 -9.31 4.29
N ASP A 144 0.45 -8.56 5.06
CA ASP A 144 0.84 -7.19 4.72
C ASP A 144 1.85 -7.25 3.54
N LEU A 145 1.75 -6.31 2.62
CA LEU A 145 2.59 -6.25 1.43
C LEU A 145 3.48 -5.00 1.45
N VAL A 146 4.68 -5.13 0.94
CA VAL A 146 5.61 -4.01 0.76
C VAL A 146 5.98 -3.92 -0.71
N PHE A 147 5.81 -2.75 -1.31
CA PHE A 147 6.18 -2.49 -2.69
C PHE A 147 7.26 -1.41 -2.75
N GLU A 148 8.37 -1.72 -3.38
CA GLU A 148 9.30 -0.70 -3.86
C GLU A 148 8.81 -0.25 -5.23
N VAL A 149 8.50 1.03 -5.40
CA VAL A 149 7.88 1.59 -6.62
C VAL A 149 8.69 2.76 -7.14
N GLU A 150 8.98 2.77 -8.43
CA GLU A 150 9.56 3.89 -9.14
C GLU A 150 8.57 4.36 -10.22
N ILE A 151 8.17 5.63 -10.17
CA ILE A 151 7.30 6.24 -11.20
C ILE A 151 8.18 6.79 -12.32
N THR A 152 8.19 6.13 -13.46
CA THR A 152 8.99 6.57 -14.61
C THR A 152 8.30 7.63 -15.43
N ASP A 153 6.98 7.49 -15.67
CA ASP A 153 6.17 8.47 -16.36
C ASP A 153 4.70 8.44 -15.94
N ILE A 154 3.99 9.52 -16.23
CA ILE A 154 2.55 9.67 -16.02
C ILE A 154 1.99 10.32 -17.28
N MET A 155 0.92 9.75 -17.84
CA MET A 155 0.22 10.33 -18.97
C MET A 155 -1.29 10.19 -18.82
N SER A 156 -2.04 11.04 -19.52
CA SER A 156 -3.49 10.91 -19.53
C SER A 156 -3.92 9.63 -20.26
N ARG A 157 -5.07 9.09 -19.89
CA ARG A 157 -5.67 7.94 -20.59
C ARG A 157 -5.83 8.21 -22.08
N ALA A 158 -6.24 9.43 -22.45
CA ALA A 158 -6.44 9.81 -23.86
C ALA A 158 -5.13 9.77 -24.66
N ASP A 159 -4.03 10.26 -24.07
CA ASP A 159 -2.71 10.22 -24.72
C ASP A 159 -2.20 8.79 -24.85
N PHE A 160 -2.42 7.96 -23.84
CA PHE A 160 -2.08 6.54 -23.88
C PHE A 160 -2.85 5.81 -24.98
N GLU A 161 -4.17 5.97 -25.05
CA GLU A 161 -5.01 5.37 -26.08
C GLU A 161 -4.61 5.83 -27.50
N ALA A 162 -4.32 7.13 -27.67
CA ALA A 162 -3.85 7.67 -28.95
C ALA A 162 -2.51 7.04 -29.38
N LYS A 163 -1.56 6.86 -28.44
CA LYS A 163 -0.29 6.18 -28.71
C LYS A 163 -0.49 4.71 -29.10
N VAL A 164 -1.37 4.00 -28.39
CA VAL A 164 -1.71 2.59 -28.72
C VAL A 164 -2.26 2.51 -30.15
N GLN A 165 -3.19 3.38 -30.52
CA GLN A 165 -3.75 3.41 -31.88
C GLN A 165 -2.69 3.71 -32.93
N GLN A 166 -1.80 4.66 -32.66
CA GLN A 166 -0.69 5.00 -33.56
C GLN A 166 0.24 3.79 -33.79
N ILE A 167 0.57 3.06 -32.74
CA ILE A 167 1.43 1.86 -32.84
C ILE A 167 0.71 0.77 -33.63
N GLN A 168 -0.57 0.52 -33.36
CA GLN A 168 -1.37 -0.46 -34.10
C GLN A 168 -1.45 -0.13 -35.60
N ALA A 169 -1.67 1.16 -35.94
CA ALA A 169 -1.69 1.60 -37.32
C ALA A 169 -0.34 1.39 -38.01
N MET A 170 0.77 1.66 -37.33
CA MET A 170 2.12 1.47 -37.84
C MET A 170 2.44 -0.01 -38.04
N MET A 171 2.09 -0.88 -37.08
CA MET A 171 2.27 -2.31 -37.18
C MET A 171 1.39 -2.93 -38.28
N GLY A 172 0.16 -2.46 -38.44
CA GLY A 172 -0.74 -2.87 -39.51
C GLY A 172 -0.23 -2.49 -40.93
N ALA A 173 0.49 -1.34 -41.04
CA ALA A 173 1.10 -0.91 -42.27
C ALA A 173 2.36 -1.70 -42.65
N LEU A 174 3.03 -2.34 -41.67
CA LEU A 174 4.23 -3.16 -41.92
C LEU A 174 3.90 -4.59 -42.43
N GLY A 175 2.63 -5.00 -42.40
CA GLY A 175 2.20 -6.35 -42.81
C GLY A 175 2.57 -7.42 -41.80
N PRO A 176 2.04 -8.65 -41.94
CA PRO A 176 2.47 -9.78 -41.12
C PRO A 176 3.95 -10.09 -41.38
N PRO A 177 4.71 -10.51 -40.34
CA PRO A 177 6.09 -10.93 -40.53
C PRO A 177 6.14 -12.04 -41.59
N PRO A 178 7.16 -12.08 -42.44
CA PRO A 178 7.31 -13.18 -43.42
C PRO A 178 7.36 -14.51 -42.66
N GLU A 179 6.44 -15.41 -43.02
CA GLU A 179 6.45 -16.76 -42.48
C GLU A 179 7.83 -17.35 -42.80
N ALA A 180 8.54 -17.77 -41.75
CA ALA A 180 9.80 -18.46 -41.90
C ALA A 180 9.51 -19.85 -42.49
N GLU A 181 9.86 -20.06 -43.79
CA GLU A 181 9.92 -21.37 -44.43
C GLU A 181 11.04 -22.24 -43.83
#